data_f531d18550e5a4659be1334aa3827200
#
_entry.id   f531d18550e5a4659be1334aa3827200
#
_cell.length_a   1.000
_cell.length_b   1.000
_cell.length_c   1.000
_cell.angle_alpha   90.00
_cell.angle_beta   90.00
_cell.angle_gamma   90.00
#
_symmetry.space_group_name_H-M   'P 1'
#
loop_
_entity.id
_entity.type
_entity.pdbx_description
1 polymer ?
#
loop_
_entity_poly.entity_id
_entity_poly.type
_entity_poly.pdbx_seq_one_letter_code
_entity_poly.pdbx_strand_id
1 'polypeptide(L)'
;MESARSRPVALFVQFATAALAVFVLVQLWGAVASRGPEARVKELMPAIGAELVDRALSPAQLDYLLKRPMGASEPDLKLADYKPGQVIFLNFWATWCEPCVREMPSMLSLMRTLGDRRFTMLAVSYDESDAELLTFFRRFTGGLPREITVARDPAGDEPSNLRLSLGTQKLPETYIIRDGRVLARFVNERDWTDPAIVEYFQRLLEIAQ
;
A
#
# COMPACT_ATOMS: atom_id res chain seq x y z
N MET A 1 43.02 60.65 16.80
CA MET A 1 41.93 60.13 17.65
C MET A 1 40.72 59.81 16.77
N GLU A 2 40.78 58.66 16.12
CA GLU A 2 39.64 58.20 15.29
C GLU A 2 39.76 56.71 15.02
N SER A 3 39.18 55.84 15.86
CA SER A 3 38.89 54.45 15.47
C SER A 3 38.10 53.64 16.51
N ALA A 4 37.16 54.26 17.25
CA ALA A 4 36.46 53.51 18.31
C ALA A 4 34.92 53.37 18.08
N ARG A 5 34.38 53.81 16.95
CA ARG A 5 32.89 53.83 16.73
C ARG A 5 32.32 52.74 15.81
N SER A 6 33.12 51.95 15.11
CA SER A 6 32.59 50.98 14.10
C SER A 6 32.36 49.56 14.63
N ARG A 7 32.91 49.18 15.78
CA ARG A 7 32.76 47.82 16.33
C ARG A 7 31.35 47.42 16.78
N PRO A 8 30.54 48.31 17.44
CA PRO A 8 29.21 47.88 17.89
C PRO A 8 28.22 47.64 16.75
N VAL A 9 28.32 48.40 15.64
CA VAL A 9 27.42 48.22 14.51
C VAL A 9 27.69 46.88 13.78
N ALA A 10 28.96 46.54 13.57
CA ALA A 10 29.31 45.23 12.94
C ALA A 10 28.87 44.04 13.78
N LEU A 11 28.98 44.13 15.09
CA LEU A 11 28.53 43.07 16.01
C LEU A 11 26.99 42.93 15.95
N PHE A 12 26.26 44.04 15.92
CA PHE A 12 24.81 44.06 15.85
C PHE A 12 24.31 43.48 14.53
N VAL A 13 24.96 43.75 13.41
CA VAL A 13 24.63 43.18 12.09
C VAL A 13 24.89 41.68 12.08
N GLN A 14 25.98 41.20 12.67
CA GLN A 14 26.28 39.77 12.77
C GLN A 14 25.26 39.02 13.63
N PHE A 15 24.84 39.58 14.76
CA PHE A 15 23.79 38.97 15.60
C PHE A 15 22.41 38.97 14.89
N ALA A 16 22.08 40.05 14.18
CA ALA A 16 20.82 40.12 13.43
C ALA A 16 20.78 39.12 12.27
N THR A 17 21.89 38.95 11.54
CA THR A 17 21.96 37.94 10.46
C THR A 17 21.92 36.51 10.99
N ALA A 18 22.60 36.22 12.10
CA ALA A 18 22.53 34.91 12.74
C ALA A 18 21.13 34.58 13.26
N ALA A 19 20.48 35.56 13.90
CA ALA A 19 19.11 35.40 14.38
C ALA A 19 18.11 35.15 13.23
N LEU A 20 18.26 35.88 12.10
CA LEU A 20 17.45 35.67 10.90
C LEU A 20 17.68 34.29 10.29
N ALA A 21 18.94 33.83 10.21
CA ALA A 21 19.28 32.51 9.71
C ALA A 21 18.65 31.40 10.58
N VAL A 22 18.75 31.52 11.91
CA VAL A 22 18.12 30.58 12.84
C VAL A 22 16.60 30.60 12.69
N PHE A 23 15.99 31.79 12.57
CA PHE A 23 14.55 31.91 12.36
C PHE A 23 14.12 31.23 11.06
N VAL A 24 14.82 31.47 9.95
CA VAL A 24 14.54 30.82 8.66
C VAL A 24 14.70 29.31 8.76
N LEU A 25 15.75 28.83 9.42
CA LEU A 25 15.94 27.38 9.62
C LEU A 25 14.83 26.76 10.48
N VAL A 26 14.37 27.45 11.53
CA VAL A 26 13.23 27.02 12.35
C VAL A 26 11.94 26.98 11.56
N GLN A 27 11.70 27.99 10.69
CA GLN A 27 10.53 28.03 9.82
C GLN A 27 10.59 26.92 8.77
N LEU A 28 11.76 26.69 8.14
CA LEU A 28 11.96 25.59 7.20
C LEU A 28 11.80 24.23 7.88
N TRP A 29 12.36 24.07 9.07
CA TRP A 29 12.19 22.85 9.88
C TRP A 29 10.71 22.65 10.24
N GLY A 30 10.02 23.71 10.69
CA GLY A 30 8.59 23.65 10.98
C GLY A 30 7.76 23.28 9.75
N ALA A 31 8.08 23.85 8.58
CA ALA A 31 7.40 23.53 7.31
C ALA A 31 7.67 22.08 6.84
N VAL A 32 8.84 21.54 7.12
CA VAL A 32 9.18 20.11 6.84
C VAL A 32 8.52 19.18 7.86
N ALA A 33 8.55 19.55 9.14
CA ALA A 33 7.97 18.77 10.24
C ALA A 33 6.41 18.78 10.22
N SER A 34 5.80 19.83 9.68
CA SER A 34 4.33 19.98 9.56
C SER A 34 3.74 19.32 8.32
N ARG A 35 4.55 18.69 7.47
CA ARG A 35 4.03 17.81 6.43
C ARG A 35 3.45 16.58 7.13
N GLY A 36 2.12 16.56 7.28
CA GLY A 36 1.41 15.47 7.93
C GLY A 36 1.78 14.10 7.31
N PRO A 37 1.59 13.01 8.03
CA PRO A 37 1.98 11.67 7.58
C PRO A 37 1.40 11.31 6.20
N GLU A 38 0.23 11.84 5.84
CA GLU A 38 -0.37 11.64 4.50
C GLU A 38 0.48 12.24 3.36
N ALA A 39 1.09 13.42 3.57
CA ALA A 39 1.96 14.03 2.58
C ALA A 39 3.21 13.16 2.34
N ARG A 40 3.76 12.56 3.41
CA ARG A 40 4.88 11.64 3.31
C ARG A 40 4.55 10.39 2.52
N VAL A 41 3.37 9.80 2.74
CA VAL A 41 2.89 8.64 1.96
C VAL A 41 2.81 8.99 0.49
N LYS A 42 2.25 10.16 0.13
CA LYS A 42 2.15 10.62 -1.26
C LYS A 42 3.52 10.89 -1.90
N GLU A 43 4.49 11.40 -1.14
CA GLU A 43 5.87 11.63 -1.60
C GLU A 43 6.60 10.33 -1.99
N LEU A 44 6.33 9.23 -1.30
CA LEU A 44 6.95 7.93 -1.58
C LEU A 44 6.39 7.26 -2.84
N MET A 45 5.14 7.55 -3.21
CA MET A 45 4.42 6.84 -4.28
C MET A 45 5.16 6.83 -5.64
N PRO A 46 5.70 7.94 -6.16
CA PRO A 46 6.41 7.92 -7.44
C PRO A 46 7.68 7.05 -7.41
N ALA A 47 8.41 7.07 -6.30
CA ALA A 47 9.66 6.31 -6.14
C ALA A 47 9.42 4.79 -6.15
N ILE A 48 8.26 4.34 -5.65
CA ILE A 48 7.87 2.92 -5.61
C ILE A 48 6.99 2.52 -6.80
N GLY A 49 6.77 3.41 -7.77
CA GLY A 49 5.92 3.15 -8.92
C GLY A 49 4.44 2.94 -8.59
N ALA A 50 3.96 3.57 -7.51
CA ALA A 50 2.56 3.57 -7.14
C ALA A 50 1.82 4.71 -7.85
N GLU A 51 0.67 4.39 -8.42
CA GLU A 51 -0.24 5.39 -9.00
C GLU A 51 -1.23 5.86 -7.93
N LEU A 52 -1.36 7.17 -7.74
CA LEU A 52 -2.41 7.75 -6.89
C LEU A 52 -3.76 7.61 -7.59
N VAL A 53 -4.72 6.96 -6.96
CA VAL A 53 -6.07 6.76 -7.52
C VAL A 53 -7.10 7.65 -6.82
N ASP A 54 -7.15 7.62 -5.50
CA ASP A 54 -8.08 8.37 -4.62
C ASP A 54 -9.56 8.31 -5.08
N ARG A 55 -10.07 7.11 -5.30
CA ARG A 55 -11.41 6.85 -5.80
C ARG A 55 -12.24 6.00 -4.84
N ALA A 56 -13.47 6.42 -4.54
CA ALA A 56 -14.40 5.59 -3.79
C ALA A 56 -14.82 4.34 -4.62
N LEU A 57 -14.93 3.21 -3.94
CA LEU A 57 -15.54 2.01 -4.51
C LEU A 57 -17.06 2.19 -4.60
N SER A 58 -17.65 1.66 -5.66
CA SER A 58 -19.09 1.61 -5.79
C SER A 58 -19.70 0.59 -4.82
N PRO A 59 -20.98 0.71 -4.46
CA PRO A 59 -21.67 -0.30 -3.66
C PRO A 59 -21.57 -1.71 -4.26
N ALA A 60 -21.66 -1.84 -5.59
CA ALA A 60 -21.51 -3.11 -6.28
C ALA A 60 -20.11 -3.72 -6.11
N GLN A 61 -19.04 -2.91 -6.10
CA GLN A 61 -17.67 -3.37 -5.84
C GLN A 61 -17.45 -3.75 -4.37
N LEU A 62 -18.04 -3.00 -3.43
CA LEU A 62 -17.98 -3.30 -2.01
C LEU A 62 -18.71 -4.60 -1.67
N ASP A 63 -19.88 -4.82 -2.26
CA ASP A 63 -20.72 -6.00 -2.03
C ASP A 63 -20.41 -7.20 -2.91
N TYR A 64 -19.37 -7.10 -3.78
CA TYR A 64 -18.98 -8.19 -4.66
C TYR A 64 -18.48 -9.40 -3.87
N LEU A 65 -19.12 -10.56 -4.07
CA LEU A 65 -18.83 -11.77 -3.32
C LEU A 65 -17.65 -12.53 -3.92
N LEU A 66 -16.56 -12.62 -3.19
CA LEU A 66 -15.40 -13.43 -3.51
C LEU A 66 -15.50 -14.79 -2.82
N LYS A 67 -15.15 -15.86 -3.52
CA LYS A 67 -15.22 -17.23 -3.04
C LYS A 67 -13.94 -17.63 -2.33
N ARG A 68 -14.08 -18.17 -1.13
CA ARG A 68 -12.97 -18.84 -0.45
C ARG A 68 -12.69 -20.18 -1.10
N PRO A 69 -11.41 -20.60 -1.26
CA PRO A 69 -11.09 -21.90 -1.80
C PRO A 69 -11.67 -23.03 -0.92
N MET A 70 -11.99 -24.16 -1.54
CA MET A 70 -12.48 -25.34 -0.84
C MET A 70 -11.54 -25.74 0.30
N GLY A 71 -12.08 -25.95 1.50
CA GLY A 71 -11.32 -26.29 2.71
C GLY A 71 -10.79 -25.07 3.49
N ALA A 72 -11.06 -23.85 3.07
CA ALA A 72 -10.88 -22.68 3.91
C ALA A 72 -11.86 -22.73 5.11
N SER A 73 -11.37 -22.31 6.29
CA SER A 73 -12.19 -22.29 7.53
C SER A 73 -13.13 -21.10 7.59
N GLU A 74 -12.80 -20.03 6.87
CA GLU A 74 -13.57 -18.79 6.85
C GLU A 74 -14.59 -18.77 5.71
N PRO A 75 -15.71 -18.03 5.88
CA PRO A 75 -16.73 -17.89 4.86
C PRO A 75 -16.23 -17.09 3.63
N ASP A 76 -17.00 -17.14 2.54
CA ASP A 76 -16.89 -16.20 1.42
C ASP A 76 -16.89 -14.77 1.93
N LEU A 77 -16.24 -13.87 1.21
CA LEU A 77 -16.00 -12.52 1.70
C LEU A 77 -16.31 -11.44 0.66
N LYS A 78 -16.53 -10.23 1.17
CA LYS A 78 -16.73 -8.99 0.41
C LYS A 78 -15.75 -7.93 0.89
N LEU A 79 -15.48 -6.91 0.07
CA LEU A 79 -14.70 -5.76 0.53
C LEU A 79 -15.40 -4.97 1.64
N ALA A 80 -16.75 -5.01 1.69
CA ALA A 80 -17.54 -4.41 2.75
C ALA A 80 -17.37 -5.07 4.13
N ASP A 81 -16.84 -6.30 4.21
CA ASP A 81 -16.69 -7.03 5.49
C ASP A 81 -15.49 -6.53 6.30
N TYR A 82 -14.58 -5.75 5.68
CA TYR A 82 -13.41 -5.21 6.37
C TYR A 82 -13.78 -4.04 7.27
N LYS A 83 -13.15 -3.99 8.44
CA LYS A 83 -13.43 -2.97 9.46
C LYS A 83 -12.89 -1.59 9.03
N PRO A 84 -13.53 -0.51 9.49
CA PRO A 84 -12.99 0.84 9.32
C PRO A 84 -11.53 0.93 9.80
N GLY A 85 -10.71 1.69 9.06
CA GLY A 85 -9.30 1.85 9.32
C GLY A 85 -8.41 0.69 8.85
N GLN A 86 -8.97 -0.46 8.43
CA GLN A 86 -8.16 -1.52 7.84
C GLN A 86 -7.64 -1.12 6.46
N VAL A 87 -6.36 -1.40 6.24
CA VAL A 87 -5.69 -1.28 4.93
C VAL A 87 -5.74 -2.64 4.25
N ILE A 88 -6.39 -2.70 3.11
CA ILE A 88 -6.51 -3.91 2.29
C ILE A 88 -5.51 -3.80 1.14
N PHE A 89 -4.59 -4.73 1.07
CA PHE A 89 -3.74 -4.98 -0.08
C PHE A 89 -4.47 -6.00 -0.98
N LEU A 90 -5.22 -5.50 -1.96
CA LEU A 90 -5.97 -6.33 -2.90
C LEU A 90 -5.10 -6.63 -4.11
N ASN A 91 -4.66 -7.87 -4.26
CA ASN A 91 -3.83 -8.32 -5.39
C ASN A 91 -4.62 -9.25 -6.29
N PHE A 92 -4.62 -8.97 -7.59
CA PHE A 92 -5.16 -9.83 -8.63
C PHE A 92 -4.04 -10.65 -9.28
N TRP A 93 -4.20 -11.96 -9.29
CA TRP A 93 -3.17 -12.89 -9.72
C TRP A 93 -3.75 -14.21 -10.26
N ALA A 94 -2.89 -15.12 -10.73
CA ALA A 94 -3.25 -16.48 -11.06
C ALA A 94 -2.01 -17.40 -11.01
N THR A 95 -2.20 -18.70 -10.85
CA THR A 95 -1.09 -19.69 -10.80
C THR A 95 -0.35 -19.84 -12.12
N TRP A 96 -1.03 -19.58 -13.25
CA TRP A 96 -0.46 -19.57 -14.61
C TRP A 96 0.21 -18.24 -14.97
N CYS A 97 0.08 -17.22 -14.15
CA CYS A 97 0.70 -15.92 -14.33
C CYS A 97 2.13 -15.92 -13.75
N GLU A 98 3.13 -16.16 -14.58
CA GLU A 98 4.52 -16.27 -14.13
C GLU A 98 5.02 -15.06 -13.32
N PRO A 99 4.80 -13.78 -13.71
CA PRO A 99 5.20 -12.64 -12.89
C PRO A 99 4.46 -12.60 -11.55
N CYS A 100 3.20 -13.02 -11.50
CA CYS A 100 2.45 -13.11 -10.23
C CYS A 100 3.09 -14.12 -9.25
N VAL A 101 3.52 -15.27 -9.78
CA VAL A 101 4.19 -16.31 -8.98
C VAL A 101 5.55 -15.83 -8.48
N ARG A 102 6.31 -15.07 -9.30
CA ARG A 102 7.61 -14.51 -8.89
C ARG A 102 7.49 -13.51 -7.74
N GLU A 103 6.45 -12.68 -7.68
CA GLU A 103 6.28 -11.70 -6.60
C GLU A 103 5.73 -12.29 -5.29
N MET A 104 5.07 -13.45 -5.32
CA MET A 104 4.40 -14.06 -4.17
C MET A 104 5.31 -14.24 -2.94
N PRO A 105 6.60 -14.69 -3.04
CA PRO A 105 7.48 -14.79 -1.89
C PRO A 105 7.70 -13.43 -1.18
N SER A 106 7.88 -12.35 -1.93
CA SER A 106 8.07 -11.01 -1.39
C SER A 106 6.79 -10.45 -0.76
N MET A 107 5.62 -10.77 -1.31
CA MET A 107 4.32 -10.46 -0.72
C MET A 107 4.16 -11.11 0.67
N LEU A 108 4.44 -12.41 0.80
CA LEU A 108 4.39 -13.10 2.09
C LEU A 108 5.41 -12.54 3.09
N SER A 109 6.58 -12.12 2.60
CA SER A 109 7.61 -11.47 3.43
C SER A 109 7.15 -10.10 3.93
N LEU A 110 6.51 -9.29 3.06
CA LEU A 110 5.92 -8.00 3.46
C LEU A 110 4.91 -8.18 4.60
N MET A 111 4.01 -9.18 4.48
CA MET A 111 3.02 -9.46 5.51
C MET A 111 3.66 -9.77 6.86
N ARG A 112 4.71 -10.61 6.88
CA ARG A 112 5.46 -10.92 8.11
C ARG A 112 6.19 -9.71 8.67
N THR A 113 6.76 -8.87 7.80
CA THR A 113 7.51 -7.66 8.19
C THR A 113 6.60 -6.63 8.83
N LEU A 114 5.42 -6.39 8.26
CA LEU A 114 4.47 -5.41 8.79
C LEU A 114 3.81 -5.90 10.09
N GLY A 115 3.41 -7.18 10.16
CA GLY A 115 2.85 -7.81 11.36
C GLY A 115 1.67 -7.07 12.01
N ASP A 116 1.02 -6.15 11.29
CA ASP A 116 -0.04 -5.28 11.81
C ASP A 116 -1.42 -5.85 11.49
N ARG A 117 -2.29 -5.97 12.50
CA ARG A 117 -3.65 -6.50 12.36
C ARG A 117 -4.58 -5.59 11.53
N ARG A 118 -4.20 -4.33 11.33
CA ARG A 118 -4.91 -3.37 10.47
C ARG A 118 -4.53 -3.52 8.99
N PHE A 119 -3.52 -4.33 8.68
CA PHE A 119 -3.09 -4.63 7.33
C PHE A 119 -3.52 -6.04 6.94
N THR A 120 -4.25 -6.16 5.85
CA THR A 120 -4.71 -7.46 5.33
C THR A 120 -4.36 -7.56 3.86
N MET A 121 -3.74 -8.65 3.47
CA MET A 121 -3.52 -8.99 2.08
C MET A 121 -4.63 -9.93 1.60
N LEU A 122 -5.35 -9.50 0.58
CA LEU A 122 -6.37 -10.26 -0.11
C LEU A 122 -5.87 -10.60 -1.52
N ALA A 123 -5.46 -11.85 -1.71
CA ALA A 123 -5.01 -12.37 -3.00
C ALA A 123 -6.18 -13.03 -3.73
N VAL A 124 -6.70 -12.35 -4.76
CA VAL A 124 -7.84 -12.83 -5.57
C VAL A 124 -7.30 -13.52 -6.81
N SER A 125 -7.51 -14.84 -6.88
CA SER A 125 -7.08 -15.67 -7.99
C SER A 125 -8.08 -15.66 -9.14
N TYR A 126 -7.53 -15.72 -10.36
CA TYR A 126 -8.26 -15.92 -11.62
C TYR A 126 -7.99 -17.31 -12.22
N ASP A 127 -7.61 -18.28 -11.39
CA ASP A 127 -7.59 -19.69 -11.77
C ASP A 127 -9.01 -20.19 -12.03
N GLU A 128 -9.17 -21.11 -12.97
CA GLU A 128 -10.46 -21.66 -13.34
C GLU A 128 -11.07 -22.50 -12.21
N SER A 129 -10.22 -23.11 -11.37
CA SER A 129 -10.67 -24.01 -10.33
C SER A 129 -9.93 -23.85 -9.01
N ASP A 130 -10.58 -24.19 -7.90
CA ASP A 130 -9.96 -24.30 -6.59
C ASP A 130 -8.86 -25.38 -6.55
N ALA A 131 -8.97 -26.42 -7.40
CA ALA A 131 -8.01 -27.51 -7.46
C ALA A 131 -6.62 -27.05 -7.93
N GLU A 132 -6.57 -26.15 -8.94
CA GLU A 132 -5.34 -25.53 -9.43
C GLU A 132 -4.69 -24.70 -8.34
N LEU A 133 -5.47 -23.79 -7.76
CA LEU A 133 -5.05 -22.89 -6.69
C LEU A 133 -4.51 -23.68 -5.46
N LEU A 134 -5.24 -24.68 -4.99
CA LEU A 134 -4.82 -25.52 -3.87
C LEU A 134 -3.59 -26.37 -4.21
N THR A 135 -3.46 -26.83 -5.46
CA THR A 135 -2.29 -27.58 -5.90
C THR A 135 -1.05 -26.70 -5.92
N PHE A 136 -1.18 -25.45 -6.38
CA PHE A 136 -0.12 -24.45 -6.32
C PHE A 136 0.35 -24.26 -4.87
N PHE A 137 -0.54 -23.90 -3.95
CA PHE A 137 -0.14 -23.62 -2.56
C PHE A 137 0.38 -24.85 -1.81
N ARG A 138 -0.11 -26.06 -2.11
CA ARG A 138 0.51 -27.29 -1.55
C ARG A 138 1.98 -27.45 -1.93
N ARG A 139 2.36 -27.09 -3.16
CA ARG A 139 3.74 -27.16 -3.64
C ARG A 139 4.57 -25.99 -3.16
N PHE A 140 3.97 -24.80 -3.06
CA PHE A 140 4.66 -23.56 -2.79
C PHE A 140 4.89 -23.32 -1.29
N THR A 141 3.89 -23.56 -0.45
CA THR A 141 3.89 -23.27 1.01
C THR A 141 3.47 -24.45 1.87
N GLY A 142 3.21 -25.61 1.28
CA GLY A 142 2.69 -26.79 2.01
C GLY A 142 1.18 -26.73 2.27
N GLY A 143 0.49 -25.70 1.82
CA GLY A 143 -0.94 -25.45 1.99
C GLY A 143 -1.26 -23.96 1.85
N LEU A 144 -2.51 -23.57 2.07
CA LEU A 144 -2.91 -22.16 2.04
C LEU A 144 -2.11 -21.38 3.10
N PRO A 145 -1.41 -20.30 2.72
CA PRO A 145 -0.64 -19.49 3.67
C PRO A 145 -1.60 -18.77 4.65
N ARG A 146 -1.17 -18.71 5.91
CA ARG A 146 -1.96 -18.07 6.97
C ARG A 146 -1.78 -16.56 7.01
N GLU A 147 -0.74 -16.07 6.39
CA GLU A 147 -0.36 -14.65 6.35
C GLU A 147 -1.26 -13.83 5.43
N ILE A 148 -1.90 -14.47 4.47
CA ILE A 148 -2.74 -13.80 3.48
C ILE A 148 -4.12 -14.46 3.39
N THR A 149 -5.09 -13.66 3.02
CA THR A 149 -6.43 -14.15 2.66
C THR A 149 -6.43 -14.51 1.18
N VAL A 150 -6.65 -15.77 0.87
CA VAL A 150 -6.77 -16.25 -0.51
C VAL A 150 -8.25 -16.35 -0.87
N ALA A 151 -8.62 -15.81 -2.01
CA ALA A 151 -9.97 -15.92 -2.58
C ALA A 151 -9.89 -16.15 -4.09
N ARG A 152 -11.00 -16.58 -4.69
CA ARG A 152 -11.17 -16.70 -6.14
C ARG A 152 -12.34 -15.82 -6.59
N ASP A 153 -12.19 -15.18 -7.74
CA ASP A 153 -13.29 -14.46 -8.37
C ASP A 153 -14.24 -15.48 -9.04
N PRO A 154 -15.51 -15.57 -8.61
CA PRO A 154 -16.44 -16.56 -9.15
C PRO A 154 -16.82 -16.28 -10.61
N ALA A 155 -16.70 -15.04 -11.07
CA ALA A 155 -17.00 -14.66 -12.44
C ALA A 155 -15.87 -15.00 -13.44
N GLY A 156 -14.68 -15.36 -12.94
CA GLY A 156 -13.54 -15.66 -13.81
C GLY A 156 -13.24 -14.50 -14.75
N ASP A 157 -13.28 -14.74 -16.06
CA ASP A 157 -13.03 -13.71 -17.09
C ASP A 157 -14.29 -12.98 -17.59
N GLU A 158 -15.44 -13.22 -16.96
CA GLU A 158 -16.67 -12.50 -17.31
C GLU A 158 -16.53 -10.98 -17.09
N PRO A 159 -17.19 -10.14 -17.93
CA PRO A 159 -17.08 -8.67 -17.81
C PRO A 159 -17.52 -8.11 -16.46
N SER A 160 -18.31 -8.86 -15.70
CA SER A 160 -18.80 -8.49 -14.37
C SER A 160 -17.82 -8.75 -13.24
N ASN A 161 -16.63 -9.32 -13.53
CA ASN A 161 -15.65 -9.65 -12.51
C ASN A 161 -15.09 -8.41 -11.79
N LEU A 162 -14.59 -8.61 -10.56
CA LEU A 162 -14.13 -7.51 -9.72
C LEU A 162 -12.94 -6.77 -10.34
N ARG A 163 -11.99 -7.48 -10.94
CA ARG A 163 -10.78 -6.88 -11.51
C ARG A 163 -11.11 -5.91 -12.65
N LEU A 164 -11.98 -6.31 -13.60
CA LEU A 164 -12.39 -5.44 -14.72
C LEU A 164 -13.19 -4.23 -14.22
N SER A 165 -14.03 -4.41 -13.20
CA SER A 165 -14.79 -3.32 -12.57
C SER A 165 -13.87 -2.26 -11.94
N LEU A 166 -12.67 -2.66 -11.50
CA LEU A 166 -11.62 -1.75 -10.99
C LEU A 166 -10.74 -1.16 -12.09
N GLY A 167 -10.81 -1.69 -13.32
CA GLY A 167 -10.05 -1.23 -14.48
C GLY A 167 -8.77 -2.04 -14.76
N THR A 168 -8.58 -3.16 -14.07
CA THR A 168 -7.43 -4.07 -14.28
C THR A 168 -7.54 -4.78 -15.62
N GLN A 169 -6.51 -4.65 -16.46
CA GLN A 169 -6.43 -5.30 -17.77
C GLN A 169 -5.39 -6.43 -17.82
N LYS A 170 -4.43 -6.42 -16.91
CA LYS A 170 -3.30 -7.37 -16.87
C LYS A 170 -3.02 -7.82 -15.44
N LEU A 171 -2.40 -8.98 -15.31
CA LEU A 171 -1.92 -9.51 -14.04
C LEU A 171 -0.39 -9.46 -13.98
N PRO A 172 0.23 -9.28 -12.80
CA PRO A 172 -0.43 -8.93 -11.55
C PRO A 172 -0.77 -7.44 -11.46
N GLU A 173 -1.79 -7.12 -10.68
CA GLU A 173 -2.13 -5.76 -10.34
C GLU A 173 -2.64 -5.66 -8.91
N THR A 174 -2.17 -4.65 -8.17
CA THR A 174 -2.47 -4.48 -6.76
C THR A 174 -3.12 -3.14 -6.49
N TYR A 175 -4.18 -3.15 -5.69
CA TYR A 175 -4.87 -1.97 -5.19
C TYR A 175 -4.73 -1.88 -3.68
N ILE A 176 -4.45 -0.68 -3.19
CA ILE A 176 -4.46 -0.39 -1.76
C ILE A 176 -5.76 0.32 -1.43
N ILE A 177 -6.55 -0.32 -0.57
CA ILE A 177 -7.89 0.14 -0.23
C ILE A 177 -7.97 0.41 1.27
N ARG A 178 -8.64 1.49 1.66
CA ARG A 178 -9.00 1.80 3.04
C ARG A 178 -10.34 2.52 3.06
N ASP A 179 -11.20 2.16 4.00
CA ASP A 179 -12.51 2.79 4.21
C ASP A 179 -13.35 2.89 2.92
N GLY A 180 -13.35 1.83 2.11
CA GLY A 180 -14.09 1.79 0.85
C GLY A 180 -13.52 2.70 -0.25
N ARG A 181 -12.27 3.16 -0.13
CA ARG A 181 -11.58 3.97 -1.14
C ARG A 181 -10.30 3.30 -1.62
N VAL A 182 -10.09 3.32 -2.92
CA VAL A 182 -8.81 2.98 -3.53
C VAL A 182 -7.87 4.16 -3.35
N LEU A 183 -6.77 3.96 -2.62
CA LEU A 183 -5.75 4.98 -2.35
C LEU A 183 -4.66 4.96 -3.41
N ALA A 184 -4.20 3.75 -3.77
CA ALA A 184 -3.10 3.54 -4.69
C ALA A 184 -3.32 2.30 -5.55
N ARG A 185 -2.64 2.26 -6.69
CA ARG A 185 -2.57 1.15 -7.63
C ARG A 185 -1.12 0.87 -7.99
N PHE A 186 -0.78 -0.41 -8.06
CA PHE A 186 0.52 -0.89 -8.52
C PHE A 186 0.31 -1.83 -9.70
N VAL A 187 0.90 -1.49 -10.82
CA VAL A 187 0.81 -2.28 -12.07
C VAL A 187 2.09 -3.08 -12.26
N ASN A 188 1.96 -4.32 -12.72
CA ASN A 188 3.03 -5.29 -12.91
C ASN A 188 3.69 -5.78 -11.60
N GLU A 189 4.51 -6.84 -11.75
CA GLU A 189 5.26 -7.46 -10.64
C GLU A 189 6.27 -6.51 -10.01
N ARG A 190 6.56 -6.76 -8.73
CA ARG A 190 7.61 -6.05 -7.98
C ARG A 190 8.14 -6.85 -6.81
N ASP A 191 9.26 -6.40 -6.28
CA ASP A 191 9.76 -6.87 -5.00
C ASP A 191 9.10 -6.06 -3.87
N TRP A 192 8.16 -6.68 -3.18
CA TRP A 192 7.42 -6.07 -2.07
C TRP A 192 8.28 -5.92 -0.79
N THR A 193 9.52 -6.44 -0.79
CA THR A 193 10.49 -6.24 0.29
C THR A 193 11.37 -5.02 0.08
N ASP A 194 11.20 -4.28 -1.02
CA ASP A 194 11.90 -3.01 -1.24
C ASP A 194 11.71 -2.09 -0.02
N PRO A 195 12.79 -1.55 0.58
CA PRO A 195 12.70 -0.71 1.77
C PRO A 195 11.76 0.49 1.62
N ALA A 196 11.69 1.10 0.44
CA ALA A 196 10.79 2.23 0.19
C ALA A 196 9.32 1.80 0.17
N ILE A 197 9.02 0.59 -0.34
CA ILE A 197 7.67 0.00 -0.29
C ILE A 197 7.29 -0.34 1.16
N VAL A 198 8.20 -0.95 1.92
CA VAL A 198 7.96 -1.25 3.33
C VAL A 198 7.71 0.04 4.12
N GLU A 199 8.53 1.09 3.92
CA GLU A 199 8.32 2.40 4.53
C GLU A 199 6.95 2.99 4.17
N TYR A 200 6.54 2.92 2.89
CA TYR A 200 5.23 3.38 2.44
C TYR A 200 4.10 2.75 3.26
N PHE A 201 4.10 1.42 3.42
CA PHE A 201 3.05 0.73 4.18
C PHE A 201 3.12 1.03 5.67
N GLN A 202 4.32 1.12 6.26
CA GLN A 202 4.47 1.52 7.66
C GLN A 202 3.87 2.91 7.91
N ARG A 203 4.18 3.90 7.05
CA ARG A 203 3.60 5.25 7.13
C ARG A 203 2.09 5.25 6.91
N LEU A 204 1.61 4.46 5.96
CA LEU A 204 0.16 4.34 5.72
C LEU A 204 -0.58 3.80 6.94
N LEU A 205 0.01 2.85 7.67
CA LEU A 205 -0.55 2.27 8.89
C LEU A 205 -0.49 3.23 10.08
N GLU A 206 0.48 4.15 10.15
CA GLU A 206 0.51 5.22 11.15
C GLU A 206 -0.68 6.17 11.02
N ILE A 207 -1.14 6.44 9.79
CA ILE A 207 -2.29 7.32 9.51
C ILE A 207 -3.62 6.62 9.80
N ALA A 208 -3.65 5.30 9.83
CA ALA A 208 -4.85 4.48 10.05
C ALA A 208 -5.23 4.33 11.55
N GLN A 209 -4.66 5.18 12.43
CA GLN A 209 -4.95 5.18 13.88
C GLN A 209 -6.22 5.95 14.21
#